data_c736570eab12f4a34e5238493cb6721f
#
_entry.id   c736570eab12f4a34e5238493cb6721f
#
_cell.length_a   1.000
_cell.length_b   1.000
_cell.length_c   1.000
_cell.angle_alpha   90.00
_cell.angle_beta   90.00
_cell.angle_gamma   90.00
#
_symmetry.space_group_name_H-M   'P 1'
#
loop_
_entity.id
_entity.type
_entity.pdbx_description
1 polymer ?
#
loop_
_entity_poly.entity_id
_entity_poly.type
_entity_poly.pdbx_seq_one_letter_code
_entity_poly.pdbx_strand_id
1 'polypeptide(L)'
;QGNGSLDNIATYAAILGTEPLIIADEFVTGLVGDRVSQSFAKENITADFDIFCGECSQNEISRIREKFNQRKYNVVIGIGGGKTLDTAKAVAYYQKIPVVVVPTIASTDAPTSSLAVIYTPEGRFSEYLFFPKNPDMVIMDTGVISAAPVRLLVAGMGDALSTWFEARANQASGKATMAGGASTLAALAIARLCYTTLLEDGYKAKVAVEQGVSTKAVENIIEANTCLLYTSDAADEAR
;
A
#
# COMPACT_ATOMS: atom_id res chain seq x y z
N GLN A 1 7.62 9.47 2.68
CA GLN A 1 7.07 9.24 4.03
C GLN A 1 7.27 10.48 4.89
N GLY A 2 6.26 10.83 5.68
CA GLY A 2 6.33 11.91 6.67
C GLY A 2 4.96 12.38 7.12
N ASN A 3 4.92 13.10 8.24
CA ASN A 3 3.67 13.69 8.71
C ASN A 3 3.26 14.84 7.78
N GLY A 4 2.00 14.87 7.34
CA GLY A 4 1.48 15.86 6.41
C GLY A 4 1.85 15.63 4.93
N SER A 5 2.45 14.48 4.58
CA SER A 5 2.79 14.16 3.17
C SER A 5 1.59 14.20 2.25
N LEU A 6 0.40 13.92 2.75
CA LEU A 6 -0.85 13.95 1.99
C LEU A 6 -1.21 15.36 1.49
N ASP A 7 -0.80 16.42 2.20
CA ASP A 7 -1.11 17.81 1.82
C ASP A 7 -0.40 18.26 0.52
N ASN A 8 0.59 17.49 0.08
CA ASN A 8 1.33 17.71 -1.16
C ASN A 8 1.12 16.60 -2.20
N ILE A 9 0.06 15.78 -2.05
CA ILE A 9 -0.21 14.65 -2.93
C ILE A 9 -0.27 15.04 -4.41
N ALA A 10 -0.86 16.20 -4.72
CA ALA A 10 -1.00 16.68 -6.08
C ALA A 10 0.37 16.99 -6.72
N THR A 11 1.27 17.66 -6.00
CA THR A 11 2.63 17.95 -6.47
C THR A 11 3.41 16.66 -6.76
N TYR A 12 3.27 15.65 -5.91
CA TYR A 12 3.92 14.35 -6.12
C TYR A 12 3.30 13.59 -7.30
N ALA A 13 1.98 13.48 -7.34
CA ALA A 13 1.27 12.74 -8.37
C ALA A 13 1.41 13.36 -9.77
N ALA A 14 1.54 14.70 -9.85
CA ALA A 14 1.71 15.43 -11.12
C ALA A 14 2.96 15.01 -11.92
N ILE A 15 3.96 14.42 -11.25
CA ILE A 15 5.15 13.85 -11.91
C ILE A 15 4.75 12.67 -12.82
N LEU A 16 3.68 11.95 -12.47
CA LEU A 16 3.20 10.77 -13.19
C LEU A 16 2.02 11.08 -14.09
N GLY A 17 1.18 12.06 -13.73
CA GLY A 17 0.02 12.45 -14.52
C GLY A 17 -0.78 13.56 -13.86
N THR A 18 -1.52 14.32 -14.70
CA THR A 18 -2.29 15.50 -14.29
C THR A 18 -3.81 15.31 -14.45
N GLU A 19 -4.25 14.13 -14.86
CA GLU A 19 -5.67 13.76 -14.96
C GLU A 19 -5.93 12.54 -14.02
N PRO A 20 -5.96 12.77 -12.69
CA PRO A 20 -6.07 11.69 -11.72
C PRO A 20 -7.49 11.15 -11.57
N LEU A 21 -7.61 9.82 -11.45
CA LEU A 21 -8.76 9.13 -10.86
C LEU A 21 -8.36 8.67 -9.46
N ILE A 22 -9.03 9.19 -8.44
CA ILE A 22 -8.80 8.82 -7.03
C ILE A 22 -9.81 7.75 -6.63
N ILE A 23 -9.32 6.64 -6.10
CA ILE A 23 -10.13 5.52 -5.62
C ILE A 23 -9.97 5.45 -4.10
N ALA A 24 -11.04 5.62 -3.36
CA ALA A 24 -11.09 5.54 -1.90
C ALA A 24 -12.47 5.07 -1.45
N ASP A 25 -12.57 4.39 -0.31
CA ASP A 25 -13.88 4.10 0.27
C ASP A 25 -14.52 5.35 0.89
N GLU A 26 -15.81 5.25 1.24
CA GLU A 26 -16.57 6.38 1.77
C GLU A 26 -15.98 6.91 3.08
N PHE A 27 -15.54 6.03 3.98
CA PHE A 27 -14.93 6.41 5.26
C PHE A 27 -13.62 7.17 5.04
N VAL A 28 -12.73 6.65 4.19
CA VAL A 28 -11.45 7.29 3.88
C VAL A 28 -11.66 8.61 3.15
N THR A 29 -12.63 8.68 2.23
CA THR A 29 -12.99 9.92 1.54
C THR A 29 -13.46 10.98 2.55
N GLY A 30 -14.27 10.60 3.54
CA GLY A 30 -14.66 11.50 4.63
C GLY A 30 -13.49 11.93 5.53
N LEU A 31 -12.48 11.08 5.69
CA LEU A 31 -11.33 11.35 6.54
C LEU A 31 -10.30 12.31 5.90
N VAL A 32 -9.99 12.12 4.63
CA VAL A 32 -8.87 12.82 3.96
C VAL A 32 -9.26 13.54 2.67
N GLY A 33 -10.49 13.37 2.18
CA GLY A 33 -10.92 13.88 0.88
C GLY A 33 -10.78 15.39 0.72
N ASP A 34 -11.09 16.16 1.75
CA ASP A 34 -10.94 17.63 1.72
C ASP A 34 -9.46 18.04 1.60
N ARG A 35 -8.56 17.39 2.35
CA ARG A 35 -7.11 17.65 2.27
C ARG A 35 -6.57 17.34 0.86
N VAL A 36 -6.99 16.20 0.32
CA VAL A 36 -6.62 15.75 -1.03
C VAL A 36 -7.14 16.75 -2.07
N SER A 37 -8.41 17.11 -2.00
CA SER A 37 -9.04 18.06 -2.93
C SER A 37 -8.36 19.44 -2.89
N GLN A 38 -8.03 19.94 -1.69
CA GLN A 38 -7.29 21.19 -1.51
C GLN A 38 -5.89 21.12 -2.12
N SER A 39 -5.19 19.98 -1.99
CA SER A 39 -3.88 19.80 -2.61
C SER A 39 -3.96 19.90 -4.13
N PHE A 40 -4.93 19.22 -4.76
CA PHE A 40 -5.12 19.30 -6.21
C PHE A 40 -5.57 20.69 -6.69
N ALA A 41 -6.44 21.35 -5.93
CA ALA A 41 -6.87 22.71 -6.25
C ALA A 41 -5.70 23.73 -6.26
N LYS A 42 -4.73 23.59 -5.36
CA LYS A 42 -3.52 24.45 -5.34
C LYS A 42 -2.67 24.31 -6.61
N GLU A 43 -2.65 23.12 -7.20
CA GLU A 43 -1.92 22.83 -8.44
C GLU A 43 -2.77 23.07 -9.70
N ASN A 44 -4.01 23.58 -9.56
CA ASN A 44 -4.99 23.73 -10.64
C ASN A 44 -5.29 22.43 -11.39
N ILE A 45 -5.25 21.30 -10.71
CA ILE A 45 -5.57 19.97 -11.23
C ILE A 45 -6.97 19.58 -10.77
N THR A 46 -7.80 19.12 -11.69
CA THR A 46 -9.12 18.56 -11.38
C THR A 46 -8.98 17.06 -11.13
N ALA A 47 -9.24 16.62 -9.91
CA ALA A 47 -9.23 15.22 -9.52
C ALA A 47 -10.67 14.68 -9.40
N ASP A 48 -10.94 13.53 -9.99
CA ASP A 48 -12.21 12.82 -9.82
C ASP A 48 -12.06 11.73 -8.76
N PHE A 49 -13.07 11.62 -7.91
CA PHE A 49 -13.15 10.56 -6.91
C PHE A 49 -14.11 9.46 -7.39
N ASP A 50 -13.73 8.22 -7.14
CA ASP A 50 -14.57 7.03 -7.25
C ASP A 50 -14.62 6.33 -5.91
N ILE A 51 -15.83 6.10 -5.41
CA ILE A 51 -16.02 5.39 -4.14
C ILE A 51 -15.83 3.89 -4.38
N PHE A 52 -14.80 3.35 -3.75
CA PHE A 52 -14.55 1.92 -3.69
C PHE A 52 -15.62 1.23 -2.83
N CYS A 53 -16.22 0.16 -3.34
CA CYS A 53 -17.29 -0.56 -2.68
C CYS A 53 -16.96 -2.06 -2.53
N GLY A 54 -16.85 -2.51 -1.30
CA GLY A 54 -16.82 -3.94 -0.96
C GLY A 54 -15.44 -4.58 -1.06
N GLU A 55 -15.22 -5.42 -2.07
CA GLU A 55 -14.02 -6.25 -2.21
C GLU A 55 -13.21 -5.87 -3.44
N CYS A 56 -11.89 -6.12 -3.40
CA CYS A 56 -11.04 -6.10 -4.59
C CYS A 56 -11.45 -7.27 -5.49
N SER A 57 -12.46 -7.05 -6.33
CA SER A 57 -13.06 -8.07 -7.20
C SER A 57 -13.01 -7.65 -8.65
N GLN A 58 -13.08 -8.64 -9.58
CA GLN A 58 -13.14 -8.35 -11.01
C GLN A 58 -14.35 -7.47 -11.38
N ASN A 59 -15.47 -7.61 -10.64
CA ASN A 59 -16.66 -6.78 -10.85
C ASN A 59 -16.39 -5.32 -10.51
N GLU A 60 -15.77 -5.06 -9.34
CA GLU A 60 -15.45 -3.70 -8.89
C GLU A 60 -14.37 -3.05 -9.77
N ILE A 61 -13.34 -3.81 -10.12
CA ILE A 61 -12.31 -3.35 -11.06
C ILE A 61 -12.95 -2.95 -12.40
N SER A 62 -13.86 -3.78 -12.93
CA SER A 62 -14.56 -3.50 -14.20
C SER A 62 -15.43 -2.26 -14.10
N ARG A 63 -16.21 -2.11 -13.01
CA ARG A 63 -17.05 -0.94 -12.75
C ARG A 63 -16.24 0.36 -12.78
N ILE A 64 -15.10 0.39 -12.08
CA ILE A 64 -14.25 1.58 -12.05
C ILE A 64 -13.64 1.85 -13.43
N ARG A 65 -13.25 0.81 -14.17
CA ARG A 65 -12.69 0.96 -15.51
C ARG A 65 -13.69 1.57 -16.50
N GLU A 66 -14.99 1.39 -16.33
CA GLU A 66 -16.01 2.03 -17.18
C GLU A 66 -15.94 3.57 -17.16
N LYS A 67 -15.43 4.17 -16.09
CA LYS A 67 -15.25 5.64 -16.03
C LYS A 67 -14.26 6.17 -17.08
N PHE A 68 -13.30 5.34 -17.51
CA PHE A 68 -12.37 5.72 -18.57
C PHE A 68 -13.02 5.89 -19.95
N ASN A 69 -14.24 5.40 -20.12
CA ASN A 69 -15.05 5.66 -21.32
C ASN A 69 -15.66 7.07 -21.33
N GLN A 70 -15.77 7.70 -20.15
CA GLN A 70 -16.40 9.01 -19.97
C GLN A 70 -15.36 10.15 -19.96
N ARG A 71 -14.17 9.90 -19.39
CA ARG A 71 -13.07 10.85 -19.28
C ARG A 71 -11.73 10.14 -19.43
N LYS A 72 -10.76 10.84 -20.01
CA LYS A 72 -9.37 10.36 -20.01
C LYS A 72 -8.72 10.65 -18.66
N TYR A 73 -8.30 9.58 -17.97
CA TYR A 73 -7.40 9.67 -16.83
C TYR A 73 -6.03 9.15 -17.24
N ASN A 74 -4.97 9.72 -16.69
CA ASN A 74 -3.59 9.34 -16.99
C ASN A 74 -2.77 8.91 -15.76
N VAL A 75 -3.40 8.91 -14.59
CA VAL A 75 -2.87 8.34 -13.35
C VAL A 75 -4.01 7.86 -12.46
N VAL A 76 -3.84 6.72 -11.79
CA VAL A 76 -4.75 6.24 -10.75
C VAL A 76 -4.11 6.48 -9.39
N ILE A 77 -4.90 6.94 -8.43
CA ILE A 77 -4.46 7.16 -7.04
C ILE A 77 -5.37 6.34 -6.12
N GLY A 78 -4.83 5.31 -5.49
CA GLY A 78 -5.55 4.53 -4.47
C GLY A 78 -5.26 5.07 -3.07
N ILE A 79 -6.29 5.45 -2.30
CA ILE A 79 -6.15 5.93 -0.92
C ILE A 79 -6.96 5.01 0.00
N GLY A 80 -6.31 4.31 0.93
CA GLY A 80 -7.04 3.41 1.83
C GLY A 80 -6.23 2.26 2.38
N GLY A 81 -6.92 1.17 2.71
CA GLY A 81 -6.34 -0.11 3.10
C GLY A 81 -6.06 -1.02 1.89
N GLY A 82 -5.53 -2.22 2.16
CA GLY A 82 -5.06 -3.16 1.15
C GLY A 82 -6.04 -3.40 -0.01
N LYS A 83 -7.33 -3.63 0.28
CA LYS A 83 -8.34 -3.89 -0.77
C LYS A 83 -8.50 -2.73 -1.75
N THR A 84 -8.54 -1.50 -1.24
CA THR A 84 -8.61 -0.28 -2.06
C THR A 84 -7.35 -0.10 -2.89
N LEU A 85 -6.17 -0.32 -2.28
CA LEU A 85 -4.88 -0.19 -2.96
C LEU A 85 -4.73 -1.25 -4.06
N ASP A 86 -5.11 -2.49 -3.79
CA ASP A 86 -5.09 -3.59 -4.76
C ASP A 86 -6.02 -3.32 -5.94
N THR A 87 -7.22 -2.78 -5.66
CA THR A 87 -8.16 -2.37 -6.73
C THR A 87 -7.56 -1.26 -7.59
N ALA A 88 -6.94 -0.25 -6.98
CA ALA A 88 -6.28 0.84 -7.70
C ALA A 88 -5.12 0.34 -8.58
N LYS A 89 -4.27 -0.55 -8.04
CA LYS A 89 -3.19 -1.21 -8.81
C LYS A 89 -3.74 -1.98 -10.01
N ALA A 90 -4.81 -2.78 -9.80
CA ALA A 90 -5.42 -3.57 -10.87
C ALA A 90 -6.05 -2.68 -11.95
N VAL A 91 -6.78 -1.63 -11.57
CA VAL A 91 -7.36 -0.66 -12.52
C VAL A 91 -6.26 -0.01 -13.36
N ALA A 92 -5.21 0.51 -12.72
CA ALA A 92 -4.07 1.15 -13.40
C ALA A 92 -3.36 0.18 -14.37
N TYR A 93 -3.15 -1.06 -13.93
CA TYR A 93 -2.55 -2.13 -14.75
C TYR A 93 -3.36 -2.40 -16.03
N TYR A 94 -4.67 -2.59 -15.91
CA TYR A 94 -5.52 -2.83 -17.08
C TYR A 94 -5.64 -1.61 -18.00
N GLN A 95 -5.53 -0.40 -17.45
CA GLN A 95 -5.54 0.86 -18.22
C GLN A 95 -4.15 1.23 -18.77
N LYS A 96 -3.09 0.54 -18.34
CA LYS A 96 -1.69 0.79 -18.73
C LYS A 96 -1.23 2.20 -18.41
N ILE A 97 -1.62 2.71 -17.24
CA ILE A 97 -1.24 4.03 -16.72
C ILE A 97 -0.58 3.89 -15.35
N PRO A 98 0.17 4.90 -14.89
CA PRO A 98 0.80 4.90 -13.57
C PRO A 98 -0.19 4.77 -12.41
N VAL A 99 0.29 4.22 -11.29
CA VAL A 99 -0.44 4.14 -10.02
C VAL A 99 0.34 4.78 -8.88
N VAL A 100 -0.36 5.62 -8.13
CA VAL A 100 0.07 6.14 -6.83
C VAL A 100 -0.74 5.44 -5.75
N VAL A 101 -0.10 4.91 -4.73
CA VAL A 101 -0.78 4.32 -3.57
C VAL A 101 -0.53 5.13 -2.31
N VAL A 102 -1.58 5.35 -1.55
CA VAL A 102 -1.58 6.16 -0.33
C VAL A 102 -2.23 5.34 0.79
N PRO A 103 -1.44 4.55 1.53
CA PRO A 103 -1.99 3.75 2.63
C PRO A 103 -2.46 4.66 3.78
N THR A 104 -3.64 4.37 4.30
CA THR A 104 -4.17 4.99 5.53
C THR A 104 -3.94 4.15 6.77
N ILE A 105 -3.44 2.94 6.59
CA ILE A 105 -3.08 1.97 7.63
C ILE A 105 -1.81 1.24 7.22
N ALA A 106 -1.03 0.74 8.17
CA ALA A 106 0.18 -0.04 7.93
C ALA A 106 0.00 -1.47 8.47
N SER A 107 -0.95 -2.21 7.90
CA SER A 107 -1.33 -3.55 8.34
C SER A 107 -0.80 -4.69 7.48
N THR A 108 -0.27 -4.40 6.29
CA THR A 108 0.27 -5.35 5.31
C THR A 108 1.24 -4.65 4.35
N ASP A 109 1.88 -5.40 3.46
CA ASP A 109 2.75 -4.91 2.37
C ASP A 109 2.01 -4.46 1.10
N ALA A 110 0.69 -4.56 1.06
CA ALA A 110 -0.12 -4.16 -0.11
C ALA A 110 0.27 -2.82 -0.76
N PRO A 111 0.75 -1.79 0.01
CA PRO A 111 1.19 -0.53 -0.58
C PRO A 111 2.38 -0.65 -1.54
N THR A 112 3.22 -1.65 -1.37
CA THR A 112 4.49 -1.77 -2.12
C THR A 112 4.55 -3.01 -3.01
N SER A 113 3.64 -3.98 -2.82
CA SER A 113 3.66 -5.24 -3.54
C SER A 113 3.31 -5.09 -5.03
N SER A 114 3.99 -5.89 -5.88
CA SER A 114 3.71 -6.00 -7.31
C SER A 114 2.62 -7.02 -7.63
N LEU A 115 1.65 -7.16 -6.75
CA LEU A 115 0.48 -8.01 -6.94
C LEU A 115 -0.77 -7.36 -6.34
N ALA A 116 -1.94 -7.88 -6.71
CA ALA A 116 -3.21 -7.64 -6.04
C ALA A 116 -3.86 -8.97 -5.70
N VAL A 117 -4.47 -9.04 -4.53
CA VAL A 117 -5.28 -10.19 -4.13
C VAL A 117 -6.71 -9.96 -4.60
N ILE A 118 -7.17 -10.80 -5.50
CA ILE A 118 -8.53 -10.72 -6.07
C ILE A 118 -9.46 -11.64 -5.29
N TYR A 119 -10.59 -11.09 -4.92
CA TYR A 119 -11.65 -11.78 -4.20
C TYR A 119 -12.92 -11.89 -5.04
N THR A 120 -13.80 -12.82 -4.69
CA THR A 120 -15.18 -12.81 -5.18
C THR A 120 -15.93 -11.65 -4.49
N PRO A 121 -17.10 -11.21 -5.03
CA PRO A 121 -17.92 -10.19 -4.34
C PRO A 121 -18.33 -10.58 -2.91
N GLU A 122 -18.36 -11.88 -2.60
CA GLU A 122 -18.68 -12.43 -1.27
C GLU A 122 -17.45 -12.50 -0.33
N GLY A 123 -16.28 -11.99 -0.77
CA GLY A 123 -15.07 -11.92 0.03
C GLY A 123 -14.27 -13.23 0.11
N ARG A 124 -14.46 -14.18 -0.82
CA ARG A 124 -13.64 -15.39 -0.91
C ARG A 124 -12.45 -15.14 -1.82
N PHE A 125 -11.28 -15.65 -1.45
CA PHE A 125 -10.09 -15.62 -2.30
C PHE A 125 -10.41 -16.21 -3.68
N SER A 126 -10.00 -15.52 -4.74
CA SER A 126 -10.16 -15.95 -6.14
C SER A 126 -8.79 -16.26 -6.77
N GLU A 127 -7.93 -15.25 -6.86
CA GLU A 127 -6.63 -15.37 -7.52
C GLU A 127 -5.66 -14.27 -7.09
N TYR A 128 -4.38 -14.46 -7.41
CA TYR A 128 -3.38 -13.38 -7.38
C TYR A 128 -3.23 -12.78 -8.77
N LEU A 129 -3.34 -11.47 -8.88
CA LEU A 129 -3.04 -10.73 -10.10
C LEU A 129 -1.62 -10.13 -9.97
N PHE A 130 -0.67 -10.71 -10.68
CA PHE A 130 0.72 -10.25 -10.66
C PHE A 130 0.95 -9.10 -11.63
N PHE A 131 1.74 -8.12 -11.21
CA PHE A 131 2.13 -6.97 -12.00
C PHE A 131 3.62 -7.06 -12.40
N PRO A 132 4.02 -6.48 -13.55
CA PRO A 132 5.41 -6.50 -13.99
C PRO A 132 6.34 -5.58 -13.17
N LYS A 133 5.78 -4.73 -12.32
CA LYS A 133 6.50 -3.76 -11.47
C LYS A 133 5.67 -3.40 -10.24
N ASN A 134 6.35 -2.88 -9.24
CA ASN A 134 5.75 -2.26 -8.05
C ASN A 134 4.97 -1.00 -8.44
N PRO A 135 4.13 -0.44 -7.56
CA PRO A 135 3.50 0.86 -7.75
C PRO A 135 4.51 1.94 -8.12
N ASP A 136 4.12 2.88 -8.99
CA ASP A 136 5.01 3.93 -9.47
C ASP A 136 5.39 4.92 -8.36
N MET A 137 4.51 5.08 -7.37
CA MET A 137 4.75 5.93 -6.21
C MET A 137 3.96 5.44 -5.00
N VAL A 138 4.59 5.53 -3.84
CA VAL A 138 3.95 5.28 -2.52
C VAL A 138 4.08 6.54 -1.68
N ILE A 139 2.95 7.07 -1.18
CA ILE A 139 2.93 8.26 -0.32
C ILE A 139 2.40 7.86 1.05
N MET A 140 3.24 7.86 2.07
CA MET A 140 2.87 7.51 3.44
C MET A 140 2.79 8.77 4.31
N ASP A 141 1.56 9.17 4.65
CA ASP A 141 1.33 10.20 5.67
C ASP A 141 1.32 9.55 7.05
N THR A 142 2.41 9.72 7.79
CA THR A 142 2.56 9.08 9.11
C THR A 142 1.57 9.62 10.13
N GLY A 143 1.07 10.85 9.96
CA GLY A 143 0.00 11.41 10.79
C GLY A 143 -1.33 10.69 10.57
N VAL A 144 -1.69 10.39 9.32
CA VAL A 144 -2.91 9.63 8.98
C VAL A 144 -2.81 8.19 9.51
N ILE A 145 -1.69 7.52 9.24
CA ILE A 145 -1.50 6.12 9.66
C ILE A 145 -1.47 5.99 11.18
N SER A 146 -0.81 6.91 11.89
CA SER A 146 -0.76 6.88 13.36
C SER A 146 -2.07 7.20 14.04
N ALA A 147 -3.01 7.86 13.36
CA ALA A 147 -4.36 8.10 13.86
C ALA A 147 -5.30 6.88 13.69
N ALA A 148 -4.89 5.88 12.93
CA ALA A 148 -5.66 4.65 12.76
C ALA A 148 -5.66 3.78 14.02
N PRO A 149 -6.63 2.86 14.20
CA PRO A 149 -6.65 1.96 15.35
C PRO A 149 -5.35 1.17 15.49
N VAL A 150 -4.72 1.24 16.66
CA VAL A 150 -3.41 0.61 16.96
C VAL A 150 -3.35 -0.88 16.60
N ARG A 151 -4.47 -1.59 16.69
CA ARG A 151 -4.56 -3.01 16.32
C ARG A 151 -4.14 -3.28 14.86
N LEU A 152 -4.32 -2.30 13.96
CA LEU A 152 -3.93 -2.43 12.55
C LEU A 152 -2.42 -2.31 12.38
N LEU A 153 -1.77 -1.39 13.11
CA LEU A 153 -0.32 -1.31 13.16
C LEU A 153 0.29 -2.59 13.73
N VAL A 154 -0.30 -3.13 14.81
CA VAL A 154 0.14 -4.39 15.44
C VAL A 154 -0.06 -5.59 14.51
N ALA A 155 -1.15 -5.62 13.72
CA ALA A 155 -1.36 -6.66 12.72
C ALA A 155 -0.22 -6.66 11.67
N GLY A 156 0.16 -5.47 11.17
CA GLY A 156 1.31 -5.34 10.27
C GLY A 156 2.64 -5.75 10.92
N MET A 157 2.83 -5.48 12.21
CA MET A 157 4.02 -5.98 12.92
C MET A 157 4.07 -7.51 12.96
N GLY A 158 2.90 -8.18 13.11
CA GLY A 158 2.81 -9.65 13.08
C GLY A 158 3.17 -10.21 11.71
N ASP A 159 2.67 -9.60 10.67
CA ASP A 159 2.95 -9.94 9.28
C ASP A 159 4.45 -9.73 8.97
N ALA A 160 4.96 -8.55 9.25
CA ALA A 160 6.38 -8.21 9.07
C ALA A 160 7.35 -9.07 9.90
N LEU A 161 6.91 -9.56 11.07
CA LEU A 161 7.72 -10.43 11.91
C LEU A 161 7.93 -11.82 11.26
N SER A 162 6.94 -12.35 10.57
CA SER A 162 7.02 -13.67 9.92
C SER A 162 8.09 -13.69 8.81
N THR A 163 8.21 -12.59 8.08
CA THR A 163 9.07 -12.46 6.88
C THR A 163 10.54 -12.86 7.12
N TRP A 164 11.12 -12.53 8.29
CA TRP A 164 12.49 -12.94 8.60
C TRP A 164 12.65 -14.47 8.68
N PHE A 165 11.69 -15.16 9.28
CA PHE A 165 11.73 -16.61 9.44
C PHE A 165 11.51 -17.29 8.10
N GLU A 166 10.61 -16.76 7.32
CA GLU A 166 10.28 -17.22 5.98
C GLU A 166 11.48 -17.04 5.02
N ALA A 167 12.08 -15.86 4.95
CA ALA A 167 13.27 -15.58 4.15
C ALA A 167 14.43 -16.54 4.47
N ARG A 168 14.65 -16.84 5.74
CA ARG A 168 15.65 -17.83 6.18
C ARG A 168 15.32 -19.23 5.73
N ALA A 169 14.04 -19.64 5.85
CA ALA A 169 13.59 -20.95 5.43
C ALA A 169 13.72 -21.13 3.92
N ASN A 170 13.35 -20.11 3.14
CA ASN A 170 13.50 -20.10 1.70
C ASN A 170 14.99 -20.24 1.31
N GLN A 171 15.86 -19.41 1.88
CA GLN A 171 17.30 -19.50 1.62
C GLN A 171 17.85 -20.92 1.94
N ALA A 172 17.48 -21.48 3.10
CA ALA A 172 17.95 -22.80 3.50
C ALA A 172 17.43 -23.92 2.58
N SER A 173 16.22 -23.78 2.04
CA SER A 173 15.62 -24.75 1.12
C SER A 173 16.21 -24.71 -0.28
N GLY A 174 16.78 -23.57 -0.70
CA GLY A 174 17.23 -23.32 -2.07
C GLY A 174 16.12 -23.30 -3.12
N LYS A 175 14.84 -23.18 -2.69
CA LYS A 175 13.69 -23.13 -3.61
C LYS A 175 13.62 -21.75 -4.30
N ALA A 176 13.00 -21.75 -5.48
CA ALA A 176 12.68 -20.52 -6.19
C ALA A 176 11.69 -19.68 -5.39
N THR A 177 11.84 -18.36 -5.45
CA THR A 177 10.89 -17.36 -4.92
C THR A 177 9.65 -17.27 -5.82
N MET A 178 8.59 -16.58 -5.39
CA MET A 178 7.42 -16.28 -6.25
C MET A 178 7.79 -15.54 -7.53
N ALA A 179 8.82 -14.69 -7.47
CA ALA A 179 9.36 -14.00 -8.64
C ALA A 179 10.14 -14.94 -9.59
N GLY A 180 10.28 -16.23 -9.27
CA GLY A 180 10.95 -17.25 -10.09
C GLY A 180 12.48 -17.26 -9.97
N GLY A 181 13.05 -16.41 -9.10
CA GLY A 181 14.49 -16.34 -8.85
C GLY A 181 14.93 -17.02 -7.56
N ALA A 182 16.23 -16.96 -7.23
CA ALA A 182 16.75 -17.37 -5.94
C ALA A 182 16.73 -16.22 -4.94
N SER A 183 16.64 -16.54 -3.64
CA SER A 183 16.80 -15.56 -2.57
C SER A 183 18.16 -14.85 -2.68
N THR A 184 18.16 -13.53 -2.50
CA THR A 184 19.38 -12.70 -2.60
C THR A 184 19.91 -12.30 -1.22
N LEU A 185 21.19 -11.97 -1.13
CA LEU A 185 21.77 -11.41 0.10
C LEU A 185 21.10 -10.08 0.48
N ALA A 186 20.69 -9.29 -0.51
CA ALA A 186 20.00 -8.02 -0.27
C ALA A 186 18.62 -8.26 0.38
N ALA A 187 17.80 -9.19 -0.15
CA ALA A 187 16.51 -9.54 0.43
C ALA A 187 16.65 -10.03 1.89
N LEU A 188 17.62 -10.90 2.16
CA LEU A 188 17.91 -11.36 3.51
C LEU A 188 18.35 -10.25 4.46
N ALA A 189 19.19 -9.31 3.99
CA ALA A 189 19.61 -8.17 4.79
C ALA A 189 18.42 -7.26 5.14
N ILE A 190 17.50 -7.05 4.19
CA ILE A 190 16.29 -6.26 4.40
C ILE A 190 15.32 -6.98 5.35
N ALA A 191 15.11 -8.29 5.19
CA ALA A 191 14.30 -9.09 6.11
C ALA A 191 14.84 -9.02 7.55
N ARG A 192 16.17 -9.09 7.71
CA ARG A 192 16.81 -8.93 9.01
C ARG A 192 16.64 -7.52 9.57
N LEU A 193 16.78 -6.49 8.73
CA LEU A 193 16.53 -5.10 9.14
C LEU A 193 15.09 -4.93 9.62
N CYS A 194 14.11 -5.46 8.88
CA CYS A 194 12.71 -5.48 9.27
C CYS A 194 12.55 -6.09 10.68
N TYR A 195 13.06 -7.30 10.88
CA TYR A 195 12.99 -8.01 12.15
C TYR A 195 13.61 -7.22 13.31
N THR A 196 14.84 -6.66 13.13
CA THR A 196 15.49 -5.90 14.19
C THR A 196 14.74 -4.61 14.51
N THR A 197 14.22 -3.90 13.50
CA THR A 197 13.41 -2.70 13.69
C THR A 197 12.13 -3.00 14.49
N LEU A 198 11.46 -4.12 14.21
CA LEU A 198 10.28 -4.55 14.97
C LEU A 198 10.60 -4.80 16.45
N LEU A 199 11.74 -5.46 16.75
CA LEU A 199 12.14 -5.73 18.14
C LEU A 199 12.54 -4.46 18.88
N GLU A 200 13.22 -3.52 18.23
CA GLU A 200 13.72 -2.29 18.84
C GLU A 200 12.61 -1.26 19.06
N ASP A 201 11.70 -1.09 18.10
CA ASP A 201 10.75 0.01 18.05
C ASP A 201 9.28 -0.40 18.16
N GLY A 202 8.94 -1.70 17.99
CA GLY A 202 7.54 -2.14 17.92
C GLY A 202 6.72 -1.78 19.16
N TYR A 203 7.24 -2.06 20.37
CA TYR A 203 6.54 -1.71 21.61
C TYR A 203 6.43 -0.20 21.81
N LYS A 204 7.49 0.56 21.51
CA LYS A 204 7.50 2.03 21.60
C LYS A 204 6.47 2.64 20.65
N ALA A 205 6.42 2.14 19.41
CA ALA A 205 5.45 2.59 18.41
C ALA A 205 4.01 2.29 18.83
N LYS A 206 3.74 1.07 19.33
CA LYS A 206 2.42 0.72 19.86
C LYS A 206 1.97 1.69 20.93
N VAL A 207 2.80 1.91 21.95
CA VAL A 207 2.47 2.83 23.07
C VAL A 207 2.27 4.27 22.57
N ALA A 208 3.11 4.73 21.63
CA ALA A 208 2.98 6.07 21.06
C ALA A 208 1.65 6.26 20.33
N VAL A 209 1.26 5.29 19.50
CA VAL A 209 -0.03 5.33 18.76
C VAL A 209 -1.22 5.27 19.73
N GLU A 210 -1.16 4.47 20.79
CA GLU A 210 -2.21 4.42 21.84
C GLU A 210 -2.38 5.77 22.57
N GLN A 211 -1.32 6.59 22.62
CA GLN A 211 -1.35 7.93 23.19
C GLN A 211 -1.61 9.03 22.14
N GLY A 212 -1.86 8.66 20.87
CA GLY A 212 -2.09 9.62 19.80
C GLY A 212 -0.85 10.44 19.42
N VAL A 213 0.36 9.90 19.64
CA VAL A 213 1.64 10.61 19.40
C VAL A 213 2.37 9.95 18.24
N SER A 214 2.79 10.74 17.25
CA SER A 214 3.69 10.29 16.19
C SER A 214 5.13 10.47 16.67
N THR A 215 5.93 9.40 16.59
CA THR A 215 7.34 9.38 17.00
C THR A 215 8.19 8.71 15.93
N LYS A 216 9.52 8.84 16.03
CA LYS A 216 10.42 8.12 15.10
C LYS A 216 10.22 6.61 15.13
N ALA A 217 9.89 6.04 16.29
CA ALA A 217 9.56 4.62 16.40
C ALA A 217 8.30 4.26 15.57
N VAL A 218 7.27 5.12 15.55
CA VAL A 218 6.07 4.93 14.72
C VAL A 218 6.44 4.98 13.23
N GLU A 219 7.25 5.94 12.80
CA GLU A 219 7.72 6.03 11.41
C GLU A 219 8.50 4.79 10.98
N ASN A 220 9.42 4.31 11.85
CA ASN A 220 10.21 3.12 11.58
C ASN A 220 9.33 1.86 11.46
N ILE A 221 8.30 1.74 12.29
CA ILE A 221 7.36 0.59 12.22
C ILE A 221 6.43 0.69 11.00
N ILE A 222 5.99 1.88 10.61
CA ILE A 222 5.25 2.06 9.36
C ILE A 222 6.10 1.59 8.16
N GLU A 223 7.38 1.98 8.12
CA GLU A 223 8.31 1.54 7.08
C GLU A 223 8.56 0.03 7.12
N ALA A 224 8.73 -0.55 8.31
CA ALA A 224 8.90 -2.00 8.47
C ALA A 224 7.68 -2.78 7.95
N ASN A 225 6.48 -2.35 8.33
CA ASN A 225 5.23 -3.02 7.96
C ASN A 225 4.86 -2.88 6.46
N THR A 226 5.45 -1.95 5.75
CA THR A 226 5.06 -1.67 4.35
C THR A 226 6.20 -1.92 3.38
N CYS A 227 7.36 -1.31 3.57
CA CYS A 227 8.47 -1.35 2.62
C CYS A 227 9.42 -2.51 2.87
N LEU A 228 9.83 -2.72 4.13
CA LEU A 228 10.83 -3.75 4.45
C LEU A 228 10.22 -5.16 4.37
N LEU A 229 8.94 -5.31 4.74
CA LEU A 229 8.19 -6.53 4.59
C LEU A 229 8.20 -7.00 3.14
N TYR A 230 7.67 -6.21 2.20
CA TYR A 230 7.57 -6.59 0.80
C TYR A 230 8.92 -6.88 0.13
N THR A 231 9.94 -6.06 0.38
CA THR A 231 11.25 -6.22 -0.26
C THR A 231 11.93 -7.53 0.15
N SER A 232 11.56 -8.10 1.28
CA SER A 232 12.01 -9.40 1.76
C SER A 232 11.07 -10.54 1.36
N ASP A 233 9.78 -10.29 1.28
CA ASP A 233 8.72 -11.25 0.97
C ASP A 233 8.79 -11.74 -0.49
N ALA A 234 9.25 -10.90 -1.42
CA ALA A 234 9.59 -11.31 -2.78
C ALA A 234 10.62 -12.48 -2.83
N ALA A 235 11.25 -12.78 -1.69
CA ALA A 235 12.16 -13.92 -1.53
C ALA A 235 11.45 -15.20 -1.05
N ASP A 236 10.19 -15.18 -0.63
CA ASP A 236 9.71 -16.18 0.32
C ASP A 236 8.49 -17.01 -0.05
N GLU A 237 7.60 -16.59 -0.90
CA GLU A 237 6.39 -17.37 -1.16
C GLU A 237 6.65 -18.61 -2.03
N ALA A 238 7.37 -19.57 -1.48
CA ALA A 238 7.40 -20.96 -1.92
C ALA A 238 6.46 -21.78 -1.04
N ARG A 239 5.15 -21.68 -1.21
CA ARG A 239 4.18 -22.65 -0.69
C ARG A 239 3.89 -23.74 -1.69
#